data_9b6bb328b21daa22cde527914ad14f12
#
_entry.id   9b6bb328b21daa22cde527914ad14f12
#
_cell.length_a   1.000
_cell.length_b   1.000
_cell.length_c   1.000
_cell.angle_alpha   90.00
_cell.angle_beta   90.00
_cell.angle_gamma   90.00
#
_symmetry.space_group_name_H-M   'P 1'
#
loop_
_entity.id
_entity.type
_entity.pdbx_description
1 polymer ?
#
loop_
_entity_poly.entity_id
_entity_poly.type
_entity_poly.pdbx_seq_one_letter_code
_entity_poly.pdbx_strand_id
1 'polypeptide(L)'
;MSKIKLMDEILANKIAAGEVVERCASVVKELVENSIDAESGEIKIDLLEAGTKQIKITDDGTGMDKEDAVLAFNRHATSKLKTEDDLYHINTLGFRGEALASIASVSEVVLKTSMGEIGTEVIINGGKIESVTPCEARKGTQIAVSNLFYNTPARLKHMKSLYTELASITDYVNKIALSHPEIKFILTNNGATLLNTDGSDNLLKVIKSIYGIETVKKMLEVSTEDEDYEITGYISLPEVHRSSRNTMITLVNGRVVRNQDLNRVINDSYHSYKPDNRYP
;
A
#
# COMPACT_ATOMS: atom_id res chain seq x y z
N MET A 1 41.55 -19.82 -12.39
CA MET A 1 40.71 -18.58 -12.50
C MET A 1 39.56 -18.67 -11.52
N SER A 2 39.30 -17.63 -10.71
CA SER A 2 38.17 -17.63 -9.79
C SER A 2 36.86 -17.67 -10.57
N LYS A 3 35.94 -18.58 -10.19
CA LYS A 3 34.60 -18.69 -10.79
C LYS A 3 33.60 -17.74 -10.16
N ILE A 4 33.90 -17.22 -8.97
CA ILE A 4 33.05 -16.29 -8.22
C ILE A 4 33.49 -14.87 -8.55
N LYS A 5 32.52 -14.04 -8.95
CA LYS A 5 32.72 -12.60 -9.23
C LYS A 5 31.69 -11.79 -8.49
N LEU A 6 32.04 -10.57 -8.09
CA LEU A 6 31.07 -9.61 -7.60
C LEU A 6 30.09 -9.27 -8.73
N MET A 7 28.78 -9.26 -8.37
CA MET A 7 27.74 -8.92 -9.33
C MET A 7 27.68 -7.41 -9.53
N ASP A 8 27.33 -6.98 -10.73
CA ASP A 8 27.02 -5.60 -11.03
C ASP A 8 25.83 -5.13 -10.16
N GLU A 9 25.91 -3.92 -9.62
CA GLU A 9 24.90 -3.36 -8.72
C GLU A 9 23.51 -3.28 -9.37
N ILE A 10 23.44 -2.90 -10.66
CA ILE A 10 22.18 -2.83 -11.41
C ILE A 10 21.56 -4.24 -11.53
N LEU A 11 22.38 -5.25 -11.81
CA LEU A 11 21.91 -6.63 -11.88
C LEU A 11 21.48 -7.15 -10.52
N ALA A 12 22.22 -6.85 -9.46
CA ALA A 12 21.87 -7.20 -8.09
C ALA A 12 20.53 -6.56 -7.68
N ASN A 13 20.32 -5.29 -8.06
CA ASN A 13 19.06 -4.57 -7.81
C ASN A 13 17.87 -5.21 -8.54
N LYS A 14 18.04 -5.64 -9.80
CA LYS A 14 16.99 -6.34 -10.56
C LYS A 14 16.63 -7.70 -9.96
N ILE A 15 17.59 -8.41 -9.39
CA ILE A 15 17.35 -9.71 -8.71
C ILE A 15 16.59 -9.44 -7.41
N ALA A 16 17.06 -8.53 -6.56
CA ALA A 16 16.43 -8.20 -5.31
C ALA A 16 15.02 -7.58 -5.49
N ALA A 17 14.82 -6.80 -6.58
CA ALA A 17 13.48 -6.35 -6.95
C ALA A 17 12.49 -7.50 -7.18
N GLY A 18 12.99 -8.75 -7.41
CA GLY A 18 12.14 -9.94 -7.52
C GLY A 18 11.49 -10.37 -6.22
N GLU A 19 12.09 -10.04 -5.11
CA GLU A 19 11.58 -10.38 -3.77
C GLU A 19 10.64 -9.31 -3.23
N VAL A 20 10.80 -8.05 -3.68
CA VAL A 20 10.04 -6.89 -3.20
C VAL A 20 8.88 -6.54 -4.12
N VAL A 21 9.10 -6.57 -5.44
CA VAL A 21 8.14 -6.13 -6.46
C VAL A 21 7.73 -7.31 -7.33
N GLU A 22 6.67 -8.00 -6.96
CA GLU A 22 6.13 -9.13 -7.74
C GLU A 22 5.11 -8.68 -8.78
N ARG A 23 4.36 -7.61 -8.51
CA ARG A 23 3.21 -7.17 -9.29
C ARG A 23 2.85 -5.70 -9.01
N CYS A 24 1.88 -5.14 -9.76
CA CYS A 24 1.40 -3.75 -9.55
C CYS A 24 0.94 -3.50 -8.12
N ALA A 25 0.22 -4.45 -7.52
CA ALA A 25 -0.26 -4.32 -6.15
C ALA A 25 0.88 -4.19 -5.11
N SER A 26 2.05 -4.83 -5.36
CA SER A 26 3.24 -4.68 -4.50
C SER A 26 3.78 -3.25 -4.55
N VAL A 27 3.82 -2.65 -5.74
CA VAL A 27 4.25 -1.24 -5.90
C VAL A 27 3.30 -0.30 -5.17
N VAL A 28 1.98 -0.45 -5.36
CA VAL A 28 0.97 0.37 -4.66
C VAL A 28 1.12 0.23 -3.15
N LYS A 29 1.31 -1.01 -2.65
CA LYS A 29 1.50 -1.27 -1.23
C LYS A 29 2.68 -0.49 -0.67
N GLU A 30 3.87 -0.65 -1.24
CA GLU A 30 5.08 0.00 -0.74
C GLU A 30 4.98 1.54 -0.77
N LEU A 31 4.40 2.10 -1.84
CA LEU A 31 4.27 3.55 -1.98
C LEU A 31 3.21 4.13 -1.03
N VAL A 32 2.07 3.45 -0.84
CA VAL A 32 1.04 3.87 0.11
C VAL A 32 1.54 3.79 1.55
N GLU A 33 2.24 2.70 1.92
CA GLU A 33 2.85 2.57 3.24
C GLU A 33 3.89 3.67 3.51
N ASN A 34 4.67 4.08 2.50
CA ASN A 34 5.57 5.22 2.63
C ASN A 34 4.83 6.54 2.82
N SER A 35 3.69 6.74 2.14
CA SER A 35 2.86 7.94 2.32
C SER A 35 2.23 8.00 3.73
N ILE A 36 1.79 6.86 4.28
CA ILE A 36 1.29 6.77 5.66
C ILE A 36 2.42 7.09 6.65
N ASP A 37 3.59 6.48 6.47
CA ASP A 37 4.76 6.72 7.32
C ASP A 37 5.28 8.18 7.22
N ALA A 38 4.92 8.91 6.15
CA ALA A 38 5.18 10.36 5.99
C ALA A 38 4.09 11.23 6.64
N GLU A 39 3.20 10.65 7.46
CA GLU A 39 2.13 11.34 8.19
C GLU A 39 1.16 12.09 7.27
N SER A 40 0.78 11.48 6.16
CA SER A 40 -0.14 12.08 5.19
C SER A 40 -1.58 12.05 5.67
N GLY A 41 -2.31 13.14 5.50
CA GLY A 41 -3.75 13.23 5.73
C GLY A 41 -4.58 12.85 4.50
N GLU A 42 -4.03 12.97 3.29
CA GLU A 42 -4.66 12.57 2.03
C GLU A 42 -3.67 11.77 1.17
N ILE A 43 -4.11 10.60 0.69
CA ILE A 43 -3.36 9.75 -0.25
C ILE A 43 -4.21 9.48 -1.47
N LYS A 44 -3.75 9.95 -2.64
CA LYS A 44 -4.41 9.74 -3.92
C LYS A 44 -3.64 8.73 -4.75
N ILE A 45 -4.32 7.69 -5.23
CA ILE A 45 -3.80 6.60 -6.05
C ILE A 45 -4.49 6.66 -7.40
N ASP A 46 -3.77 7.10 -8.44
CA ASP A 46 -4.26 7.15 -9.81
C ASP A 46 -3.62 6.03 -10.63
N LEU A 47 -4.43 5.15 -11.19
CA LEU A 47 -3.99 4.03 -12.02
C LEU A 47 -4.34 4.26 -13.48
N LEU A 48 -3.44 3.88 -14.38
CA LEU A 48 -3.74 3.69 -15.80
C LEU A 48 -3.57 2.20 -16.15
N GLU A 49 -4.60 1.64 -16.79
CA GLU A 49 -4.64 0.21 -17.15
C GLU A 49 -4.35 -0.70 -15.95
N ALA A 50 -5.08 -0.48 -14.84
CA ALA A 50 -4.90 -1.23 -13.59
C ALA A 50 -3.46 -1.18 -13.01
N GLY A 51 -2.72 -0.10 -13.28
CA GLY A 51 -1.35 0.12 -12.84
C GLY A 51 -0.28 -0.47 -13.76
N THR A 52 -0.65 -1.22 -14.80
CA THR A 52 0.32 -1.81 -15.73
C THR A 52 1.01 -0.76 -16.60
N LYS A 53 0.28 0.29 -16.99
CA LYS A 53 0.81 1.42 -17.73
C LYS A 53 1.41 2.48 -16.81
N GLN A 54 0.69 2.85 -15.74
CA GLN A 54 1.19 3.79 -14.76
C GLN A 54 0.48 3.61 -13.41
N ILE A 55 1.26 3.73 -12.35
CA ILE A 55 0.82 3.91 -10.96
C ILE A 55 1.31 5.28 -10.53
N LYS A 56 0.41 6.18 -10.14
CA LYS A 56 0.77 7.48 -9.60
C LYS A 56 0.17 7.62 -8.21
N ILE A 57 1.02 7.86 -7.21
CA ILE A 57 0.62 8.11 -5.84
C ILE A 57 1.02 9.53 -5.48
N THR A 58 0.08 10.24 -4.87
CA THR A 58 0.24 11.62 -4.45
C THR A 58 -0.22 11.75 -3.02
N ASP A 59 0.62 12.28 -2.16
CA ASP A 59 0.33 12.53 -0.76
C ASP A 59 0.63 13.99 -0.37
N ASP A 60 0.15 14.38 0.81
CA ASP A 60 0.36 15.68 1.45
C ASP A 60 1.24 15.58 2.71
N GLY A 61 2.02 14.50 2.82
CA GLY A 61 2.89 14.20 3.96
C GLY A 61 4.04 15.19 4.15
N THR A 62 5.03 14.79 4.94
CA THR A 62 6.19 15.65 5.28
C THR A 62 7.02 16.05 4.08
N GLY A 63 7.04 15.24 3.01
CA GLY A 63 7.90 15.43 1.86
C GLY A 63 9.37 15.14 2.18
N MET A 64 10.26 15.44 1.22
CA MET A 64 11.69 15.24 1.32
C MET A 64 12.43 16.49 0.82
N ASP A 65 13.61 16.77 1.36
CA ASP A 65 14.56 17.70 0.78
C ASP A 65 15.24 17.10 -0.46
N LYS A 66 16.15 17.85 -1.09
CA LYS A 66 16.81 17.42 -2.32
C LYS A 66 17.75 16.24 -2.10
N GLU A 67 18.48 16.24 -1.00
CA GLU A 67 19.42 15.18 -0.65
C GLU A 67 18.69 13.88 -0.36
N ASP A 68 17.64 13.92 0.45
CA ASP A 68 16.80 12.77 0.79
C ASP A 68 16.04 12.24 -0.44
N ALA A 69 15.57 13.11 -1.34
CA ALA A 69 14.88 12.72 -2.56
C ALA A 69 15.78 11.87 -3.49
N VAL A 70 17.09 12.14 -3.52
CA VAL A 70 18.07 11.34 -4.26
C VAL A 70 18.46 10.09 -3.50
N LEU A 71 18.73 10.20 -2.18
CA LEU A 71 19.13 9.09 -1.33
C LEU A 71 18.03 8.01 -1.21
N ALA A 72 16.75 8.38 -1.28
CA ALA A 72 15.61 7.46 -1.17
C ALA A 72 15.65 6.33 -2.22
N PHE A 73 16.39 6.50 -3.31
CA PHE A 73 16.58 5.47 -4.35
C PHE A 73 17.86 4.66 -4.18
N ASN A 74 18.64 4.91 -3.14
CA ASN A 74 19.77 4.06 -2.78
C ASN A 74 19.30 2.89 -1.91
N ARG A 75 19.94 1.73 -2.09
CA ARG A 75 19.65 0.57 -1.22
C ARG A 75 20.12 0.86 0.21
N HIS A 76 19.33 0.32 1.16
CA HIS A 76 19.60 0.48 2.60
C HIS A 76 19.51 1.93 3.10
N ALA A 77 18.99 2.85 2.28
CA ALA A 77 18.68 4.20 2.70
C ALA A 77 17.29 4.23 3.35
N THR A 78 17.23 4.51 4.65
CA THR A 78 15.99 4.60 5.42
C THR A 78 16.12 5.66 6.51
N SER A 79 15.08 6.43 6.71
CA SER A 79 14.93 7.35 7.85
C SER A 79 14.33 6.65 9.09
N LYS A 80 13.87 5.40 8.92
CA LYS A 80 12.99 4.69 9.87
C LYS A 80 13.74 3.82 10.87
N LEU A 81 14.97 3.40 10.55
CA LEU A 81 15.85 2.61 11.43
C LEU A 81 17.22 3.26 11.49
N LYS A 82 17.72 3.53 12.70
CA LYS A 82 19.04 4.12 12.95
C LYS A 82 19.93 3.21 13.80
N THR A 83 19.32 2.40 14.65
CA THR A 83 20.01 1.53 15.61
C THR A 83 19.46 0.10 15.54
N GLU A 84 20.22 -0.84 16.11
CA GLU A 84 19.80 -2.24 16.21
C GLU A 84 18.56 -2.39 17.13
N ASP A 85 18.42 -1.53 18.14
CA ASP A 85 17.28 -1.51 19.04
C ASP A 85 15.98 -1.13 18.35
N ASP A 86 16.03 -0.30 17.27
CA ASP A 86 14.85 0.07 16.48
C ASP A 86 14.18 -1.16 15.82
N LEU A 87 14.94 -2.26 15.60
CA LEU A 87 14.39 -3.51 15.06
C LEU A 87 13.38 -4.17 16.00
N TYR A 88 13.49 -3.95 17.29
CA TYR A 88 12.58 -4.50 18.29
C TYR A 88 11.36 -3.61 18.54
N HIS A 89 11.38 -2.36 18.02
CA HIS A 89 10.34 -1.35 18.23
C HIS A 89 9.87 -0.72 16.91
N ILE A 90 9.60 -1.55 15.88
CA ILE A 90 9.17 -1.07 14.57
C ILE A 90 7.73 -0.55 14.66
N ASN A 91 7.58 0.77 14.63
CA ASN A 91 6.28 1.47 14.62
C ASN A 91 5.85 1.91 13.21
N THR A 92 6.72 1.78 12.18
CA THR A 92 6.45 2.13 10.79
C THR A 92 5.99 0.93 9.98
N LEU A 93 5.21 1.14 8.92
CA LEU A 93 4.76 0.08 8.02
C LEU A 93 5.91 -0.45 7.17
N GLY A 94 6.77 0.44 6.64
CA GLY A 94 8.00 0.09 5.91
C GLY A 94 9.25 0.39 6.74
N PHE A 95 10.32 -0.40 6.60
CA PHE A 95 11.58 -0.20 7.36
C PHE A 95 12.86 -0.59 6.61
N ARG A 96 12.79 -1.35 5.51
CA ARG A 96 13.97 -1.99 4.90
C ARG A 96 14.84 -1.07 4.04
N GLY A 97 14.34 0.10 3.61
CA GLY A 97 15.07 1.02 2.73
C GLY A 97 15.42 0.44 1.35
N GLU A 98 14.60 -0.48 0.83
CA GLU A 98 14.87 -1.17 -0.45
C GLU A 98 13.74 -1.03 -1.47
N ALA A 99 12.55 -0.58 -1.05
CA ALA A 99 11.37 -0.58 -1.90
C ALA A 99 11.51 0.35 -3.11
N LEU A 100 11.89 1.63 -2.89
CA LEU A 100 12.03 2.61 -3.97
C LEU A 100 13.16 2.24 -4.93
N ALA A 101 14.32 1.80 -4.43
CA ALA A 101 15.43 1.31 -5.24
C ALA A 101 15.01 0.11 -6.11
N SER A 102 14.27 -0.83 -5.53
CA SER A 102 13.75 -2.01 -6.23
C SER A 102 12.74 -1.65 -7.30
N ILE A 103 11.76 -0.79 -7.00
CA ILE A 103 10.77 -0.29 -7.96
C ILE A 103 11.47 0.41 -9.12
N ALA A 104 12.38 1.36 -8.83
CA ALA A 104 13.09 2.13 -9.83
C ALA A 104 13.97 1.26 -10.75
N SER A 105 14.54 0.16 -10.24
CA SER A 105 15.39 -0.74 -11.03
C SER A 105 14.65 -1.47 -12.17
N VAL A 106 13.31 -1.60 -12.05
CA VAL A 106 12.46 -2.35 -12.99
C VAL A 106 11.38 -1.50 -13.66
N SER A 107 11.46 -0.19 -13.54
CA SER A 107 10.46 0.76 -14.08
C SER A 107 11.07 2.11 -14.44
N GLU A 108 10.25 3.00 -14.99
CA GLU A 108 10.53 4.43 -15.13
C GLU A 108 9.80 5.15 -13.99
N VAL A 109 10.55 5.98 -13.23
CA VAL A 109 10.02 6.68 -12.06
C VAL A 109 10.22 8.18 -12.19
N VAL A 110 9.17 8.93 -11.90
CA VAL A 110 9.23 10.38 -11.69
C VAL A 110 8.77 10.66 -10.26
N LEU A 111 9.68 11.16 -9.45
CA LEU A 111 9.41 11.63 -8.10
C LEU A 111 9.35 13.15 -8.11
N LYS A 112 8.34 13.73 -7.47
CA LYS A 112 8.26 15.16 -7.13
C LYS A 112 7.96 15.27 -5.64
N THR A 113 8.78 16.00 -4.91
CA THR A 113 8.63 16.12 -3.46
C THR A 113 9.05 17.49 -2.96
N SER A 114 8.45 17.94 -1.88
CA SER A 114 8.77 19.21 -1.23
C SER A 114 8.34 19.19 0.24
N MET A 115 9.11 19.84 1.07
CA MET A 115 8.78 20.11 2.48
C MET A 115 7.96 21.40 2.67
N GLY A 116 7.53 22.04 1.56
CA GLY A 116 6.76 23.30 1.56
C GLY A 116 7.53 24.48 0.95
N GLU A 117 8.79 24.27 0.57
CA GLU A 117 9.64 25.22 -0.18
C GLU A 117 9.78 24.77 -1.64
N ILE A 118 10.83 25.18 -2.33
CA ILE A 118 11.11 24.73 -3.70
C ILE A 118 11.19 23.20 -3.71
N GLY A 119 10.36 22.58 -4.55
CA GLY A 119 10.32 21.14 -4.69
C GLY A 119 11.48 20.60 -5.53
N THR A 120 11.71 19.30 -5.41
CA THR A 120 12.70 18.55 -6.21
C THR A 120 11.98 17.52 -7.07
N GLU A 121 12.27 17.53 -8.37
CA GLU A 121 11.89 16.47 -9.31
C GLU A 121 13.09 15.57 -9.58
N VAL A 122 12.93 14.26 -9.41
CA VAL A 122 13.93 13.23 -9.74
C VAL A 122 13.34 12.31 -10.79
N ILE A 123 14.05 12.16 -11.92
CA ILE A 123 13.67 11.24 -13.01
C ILE A 123 14.67 10.08 -13.02
N ILE A 124 14.12 8.85 -12.99
CA ILE A 124 14.90 7.61 -12.90
C ILE A 124 14.40 6.64 -13.95
N ASN A 125 15.34 6.02 -14.65
CA ASN A 125 15.07 5.01 -15.66
C ASN A 125 15.91 3.76 -15.40
N GLY A 126 15.24 2.62 -15.09
CA GLY A 126 15.92 1.34 -14.84
C GLY A 126 16.97 1.39 -13.73
N GLY A 127 16.73 2.20 -12.69
CA GLY A 127 17.62 2.39 -11.54
C GLY A 127 18.71 3.44 -11.74
N LYS A 128 18.75 4.15 -12.88
CA LYS A 128 19.69 5.24 -13.12
C LYS A 128 18.98 6.59 -13.03
N ILE A 129 19.49 7.49 -12.20
CA ILE A 129 19.03 8.87 -12.14
C ILE A 129 19.43 9.57 -13.44
N GLU A 130 18.44 10.08 -14.17
CA GLU A 130 18.63 10.84 -15.42
C GLU A 130 18.72 12.33 -15.15
N SER A 131 17.88 12.84 -14.24
CA SER A 131 17.89 14.27 -13.88
C SER A 131 17.41 14.51 -12.46
N VAL A 132 17.90 15.60 -11.87
CA VAL A 132 17.44 16.17 -10.59
C VAL A 132 17.27 17.66 -10.80
N THR A 133 16.03 18.14 -10.83
CA THR A 133 15.68 19.53 -11.14
C THR A 133 14.72 20.12 -10.13
N PRO A 134 14.74 21.43 -9.91
CA PRO A 134 13.72 22.09 -9.10
C PRO A 134 12.32 21.92 -9.73
N CYS A 135 11.29 21.82 -8.89
CA CYS A 135 9.89 21.82 -9.31
C CYS A 135 9.00 22.67 -8.37
N GLU A 136 7.72 22.70 -8.63
CA GLU A 136 6.76 23.47 -7.84
C GLU A 136 6.79 23.10 -6.34
N ALA A 137 6.65 24.12 -5.50
CA ALA A 137 6.59 24.00 -4.04
C ALA A 137 5.21 23.46 -3.60
N ARG A 138 5.06 22.15 -3.63
CA ARG A 138 3.88 21.48 -3.08
C ARG A 138 4.33 20.56 -1.95
N LYS A 139 3.91 20.83 -0.70
CA LYS A 139 4.19 19.93 0.43
C LYS A 139 3.69 18.52 0.15
N GLY A 140 4.50 17.51 0.49
CA GLY A 140 4.23 16.11 0.27
C GLY A 140 5.00 15.53 -0.91
N THR A 141 4.58 14.35 -1.36
CA THR A 141 5.29 13.60 -2.39
C THR A 141 4.32 13.12 -3.48
N GLN A 142 4.78 13.17 -4.73
CA GLN A 142 4.14 12.53 -5.87
C GLN A 142 5.14 11.59 -6.53
N ILE A 143 4.79 10.32 -6.63
CA ILE A 143 5.58 9.31 -7.33
C ILE A 143 4.75 8.73 -8.46
N ALA A 144 5.27 8.80 -9.69
CA ALA A 144 4.69 8.15 -10.86
C ALA A 144 5.65 7.03 -11.31
N VAL A 145 5.16 5.80 -11.29
CA VAL A 145 5.85 4.60 -11.76
C VAL A 145 5.21 4.17 -13.07
N SER A 146 5.97 4.15 -14.15
CA SER A 146 5.50 3.79 -15.49
C SER A 146 6.28 2.60 -16.03
N ASN A 147 5.66 1.88 -16.98
CA ASN A 147 6.30 0.80 -17.71
C ASN A 147 6.94 -0.28 -16.81
N LEU A 148 6.22 -0.68 -15.76
CA LEU A 148 6.69 -1.69 -14.81
C LEU A 148 7.14 -2.97 -15.55
N PHE A 149 8.35 -3.46 -15.23
CA PHE A 149 9.01 -4.63 -15.83
C PHE A 149 9.43 -4.49 -17.31
N TYR A 150 9.46 -3.29 -17.89
CA TYR A 150 9.86 -3.09 -19.29
C TYR A 150 11.25 -3.69 -19.61
N ASN A 151 12.16 -3.67 -18.64
CA ASN A 151 13.53 -4.17 -18.74
C ASN A 151 13.73 -5.58 -18.15
N THR A 152 12.63 -6.28 -17.81
CA THR A 152 12.61 -7.65 -17.27
C THR A 152 11.52 -8.48 -17.97
N PRO A 153 11.72 -8.88 -19.25
CA PRO A 153 10.69 -9.48 -20.10
C PRO A 153 10.03 -10.74 -19.54
N ALA A 154 10.79 -11.54 -18.78
CA ALA A 154 10.25 -12.74 -18.14
C ALA A 154 9.15 -12.38 -17.13
N ARG A 155 9.35 -11.33 -16.30
CA ARG A 155 8.34 -10.85 -15.34
C ARG A 155 7.15 -10.23 -16.02
N LEU A 156 7.39 -9.43 -17.08
CA LEU A 156 6.32 -8.80 -17.85
C LEU A 156 5.35 -9.86 -18.40
N LYS A 157 5.88 -11.02 -18.89
CA LYS A 157 5.05 -12.14 -19.38
C LYS A 157 4.25 -12.84 -18.28
N HIS A 158 4.69 -12.76 -17.03
CA HIS A 158 4.01 -13.38 -15.88
C HIS A 158 3.03 -12.45 -15.16
N MET A 159 2.87 -11.20 -15.62
CA MET A 159 1.84 -10.31 -15.10
C MET A 159 0.45 -10.91 -15.29
N LYS A 160 -0.41 -10.70 -14.30
CA LYS A 160 -1.78 -11.19 -14.36
C LYS A 160 -2.63 -10.31 -15.27
N SER A 161 -3.89 -10.71 -15.51
CA SER A 161 -4.83 -9.88 -16.26
C SER A 161 -5.08 -8.53 -15.56
N LEU A 162 -5.43 -7.50 -16.34
CA LEU A 162 -5.78 -6.18 -15.81
C LEU A 162 -6.85 -6.26 -14.71
N TYR A 163 -7.84 -7.15 -14.90
CA TYR A 163 -8.87 -7.40 -13.90
C TYR A 163 -8.27 -7.93 -12.57
N THR A 164 -7.35 -8.87 -12.65
CA THR A 164 -6.70 -9.45 -11.46
C THR A 164 -5.80 -8.45 -10.75
N GLU A 165 -5.07 -7.62 -11.52
CA GLU A 165 -4.22 -6.56 -10.94
C GLU A 165 -5.10 -5.52 -10.22
N LEU A 166 -6.16 -5.03 -10.88
CA LEU A 166 -7.08 -4.05 -10.31
C LEU A 166 -7.76 -4.58 -9.04
N ALA A 167 -8.25 -5.82 -9.08
CA ALA A 167 -8.90 -6.46 -7.92
C ALA A 167 -7.94 -6.55 -6.73
N SER A 168 -6.66 -6.87 -6.96
CA SER A 168 -5.67 -6.96 -5.89
C SER A 168 -5.29 -5.61 -5.31
N ILE A 169 -5.18 -4.58 -6.15
CA ILE A 169 -4.93 -3.20 -5.70
C ILE A 169 -6.11 -2.69 -4.89
N THR A 170 -7.33 -2.88 -5.41
CA THR A 170 -8.56 -2.43 -4.73
C THR A 170 -8.72 -3.13 -3.37
N ASP A 171 -8.49 -4.45 -3.29
CA ASP A 171 -8.53 -5.21 -2.02
C ASP A 171 -7.52 -4.67 -1.01
N TYR A 172 -6.29 -4.37 -1.45
CA TYR A 172 -5.27 -3.78 -0.59
C TYR A 172 -5.68 -2.39 -0.10
N VAL A 173 -6.08 -1.49 -1.03
CA VAL A 173 -6.44 -0.10 -0.68
C VAL A 173 -7.67 -0.05 0.23
N ASN A 174 -8.66 -0.90 0.02
CA ASN A 174 -9.81 -1.01 0.90
C ASN A 174 -9.40 -1.42 2.33
N LYS A 175 -8.50 -2.39 2.46
CA LYS A 175 -8.02 -2.87 3.77
C LYS A 175 -7.18 -1.82 4.50
N ILE A 176 -6.30 -1.13 3.80
CA ILE A 176 -5.48 -0.08 4.42
C ILE A 176 -6.34 1.13 4.82
N ALA A 177 -7.38 1.46 4.04
CA ALA A 177 -8.33 2.50 4.41
C ALA A 177 -9.15 2.15 5.66
N LEU A 178 -9.48 0.86 5.86
CA LEU A 178 -10.13 0.40 7.09
C LEU A 178 -9.21 0.47 8.32
N SER A 179 -7.89 0.33 8.14
CA SER A 179 -6.93 0.44 9.25
C SER A 179 -6.52 1.88 9.55
N HIS A 180 -6.81 2.81 8.64
CA HIS A 180 -6.47 4.24 8.77
C HIS A 180 -7.69 5.12 8.40
N PRO A 181 -8.77 5.10 9.23
CA PRO A 181 -9.98 5.89 8.97
C PRO A 181 -9.73 7.40 9.05
N GLU A 182 -8.64 7.83 9.69
CA GLU A 182 -8.15 9.20 9.81
C GLU A 182 -7.53 9.73 8.51
N ILE A 183 -7.16 8.84 7.57
CA ILE A 183 -6.57 9.22 6.29
C ILE A 183 -7.62 9.19 5.18
N LYS A 184 -7.63 10.24 4.35
CA LYS A 184 -8.45 10.27 3.15
C LYS A 184 -7.78 9.52 2.01
N PHE A 185 -8.39 8.43 1.54
CA PHE A 185 -7.93 7.66 0.39
C PHE A 185 -8.80 7.93 -0.83
N ILE A 186 -8.16 8.19 -1.97
CA ILE A 186 -8.81 8.30 -3.27
C ILE A 186 -8.14 7.32 -4.22
N LEU A 187 -8.88 6.32 -4.70
CA LEU A 187 -8.41 5.38 -5.72
C LEU A 187 -9.15 5.61 -7.03
N THR A 188 -8.41 5.83 -8.10
CA THR A 188 -8.97 5.92 -9.46
C THR A 188 -8.32 4.93 -10.41
N ASN A 189 -9.06 4.50 -11.43
CA ASN A 189 -8.51 3.74 -12.56
C ASN A 189 -9.05 4.30 -13.86
N ASN A 190 -8.17 4.72 -14.76
CA ASN A 190 -8.53 5.38 -16.03
C ASN A 190 -9.51 6.57 -15.83
N GLY A 191 -9.32 7.32 -14.72
CA GLY A 191 -10.17 8.46 -14.34
C GLY A 191 -11.47 8.10 -13.62
N ALA A 192 -11.87 6.83 -13.59
CA ALA A 192 -13.04 6.39 -12.83
C ALA A 192 -12.66 6.18 -11.34
N THR A 193 -13.44 6.78 -10.42
CA THR A 193 -13.25 6.63 -8.99
C THR A 193 -13.75 5.27 -8.51
N LEU A 194 -12.90 4.52 -7.83
CA LEU A 194 -13.19 3.21 -7.24
C LEU A 194 -13.37 3.29 -5.72
N LEU A 195 -12.63 4.17 -5.05
CA LEU A 195 -12.76 4.45 -3.62
C LEU A 195 -12.56 5.95 -3.38
N ASN A 196 -13.34 6.49 -2.44
CA ASN A 196 -13.14 7.83 -1.90
C ASN A 196 -13.63 7.85 -0.45
N THR A 197 -12.68 7.92 0.51
CA THR A 197 -12.98 8.09 1.94
C THR A 197 -12.84 9.55 2.33
N ASP A 198 -13.37 9.94 3.49
CA ASP A 198 -13.38 11.35 3.93
C ASP A 198 -12.28 11.71 4.93
N GLY A 199 -11.52 10.71 5.46
CA GLY A 199 -10.45 10.95 6.44
C GLY A 199 -10.94 11.53 7.77
N SER A 200 -12.17 11.20 8.17
CA SER A 200 -12.83 11.77 9.36
C SER A 200 -12.63 10.96 10.63
N ASP A 201 -11.71 10.00 10.63
CA ASP A 201 -11.48 9.05 11.74
C ASP A 201 -12.75 8.28 12.14
N ASN A 202 -13.59 7.97 11.17
CA ASN A 202 -14.83 7.26 11.37
C ASN A 202 -14.88 5.96 10.54
N LEU A 203 -14.59 4.83 11.20
CA LEU A 203 -14.52 3.53 10.54
C LEU A 203 -15.83 3.16 9.82
N LEU A 204 -16.99 3.51 10.39
CA LEU A 204 -18.29 3.20 9.77
C LEU A 204 -18.50 3.95 8.44
N LYS A 205 -17.96 5.18 8.31
CA LYS A 205 -17.97 5.91 7.03
C LYS A 205 -17.05 5.27 6.00
N VAL A 206 -15.89 4.74 6.43
CA VAL A 206 -15.00 3.98 5.53
C VAL A 206 -15.70 2.69 5.07
N ILE A 207 -16.34 1.94 5.98
CA ILE A 207 -17.15 0.76 5.66
C ILE A 207 -18.25 1.13 4.64
N LYS A 208 -18.92 2.27 4.82
CA LYS A 208 -19.92 2.77 3.87
C LYS A 208 -19.34 3.03 2.48
N SER A 209 -18.14 3.63 2.41
CA SER A 209 -17.47 3.94 1.14
C SER A 209 -17.08 2.67 0.37
N ILE A 210 -16.75 1.58 1.08
CA ILE A 210 -16.31 0.30 0.50
C ILE A 210 -17.51 -0.61 0.17
N TYR A 211 -18.45 -0.77 1.11
CA TYR A 211 -19.51 -1.78 1.05
C TYR A 211 -20.91 -1.22 0.79
N GLY A 212 -21.05 0.10 0.79
CA GLY A 212 -22.31 0.80 0.56
C GLY A 212 -23.19 0.95 1.81
N ILE A 213 -24.17 1.85 1.71
CA ILE A 213 -25.04 2.23 2.82
C ILE A 213 -25.93 1.07 3.32
N GLU A 214 -26.37 0.19 2.43
CA GLU A 214 -27.25 -0.93 2.81
C GLU A 214 -26.50 -1.97 3.67
N THR A 215 -25.21 -2.12 3.50
CA THR A 215 -24.38 -2.96 4.39
C THR A 215 -24.25 -2.30 5.76
N VAL A 216 -23.94 -1.00 5.79
CA VAL A 216 -23.74 -0.25 7.04
C VAL A 216 -24.98 -0.24 7.94
N LYS A 217 -26.20 -0.14 7.38
CA LYS A 217 -27.46 -0.21 8.14
C LYS A 217 -27.64 -1.54 8.90
N LYS A 218 -26.89 -2.55 8.53
CA LYS A 218 -26.93 -3.90 9.08
C LYS A 218 -25.66 -4.28 9.83
N MET A 219 -24.86 -3.28 10.23
CA MET A 219 -23.68 -3.45 11.04
C MET A 219 -23.98 -3.13 12.50
N LEU A 220 -23.39 -3.89 13.40
CA LEU A 220 -23.42 -3.67 14.84
C LEU A 220 -22.00 -3.39 15.32
N GLU A 221 -21.86 -2.39 16.15
CA GLU A 221 -20.61 -2.11 16.82
C GLU A 221 -20.34 -3.17 17.90
N VAL A 222 -19.09 -3.58 18.01
CA VAL A 222 -18.60 -4.47 19.03
C VAL A 222 -17.40 -3.84 19.72
N SER A 223 -17.42 -3.92 21.06
CA SER A 223 -16.31 -3.47 21.89
C SER A 223 -16.23 -4.38 23.12
N THR A 224 -15.05 -4.90 23.38
CA THR A 224 -14.75 -5.68 24.58
C THR A 224 -13.27 -5.55 24.89
N GLU A 225 -12.92 -5.68 26.16
CA GLU A 225 -11.54 -5.62 26.64
C GLU A 225 -11.29 -6.68 27.72
N ASP A 226 -10.07 -7.14 27.81
CA ASP A 226 -9.55 -7.92 28.94
C ASP A 226 -8.16 -7.38 29.35
N GLU A 227 -7.42 -8.12 30.20
CA GLU A 227 -6.11 -7.67 30.70
C GLU A 227 -5.05 -7.55 29.59
N ASP A 228 -5.19 -8.30 28.47
CA ASP A 228 -4.18 -8.39 27.41
C ASP A 228 -4.65 -7.76 26.08
N TYR A 229 -5.98 -7.67 25.84
CA TYR A 229 -6.54 -7.30 24.53
C TYR A 229 -7.71 -6.35 24.65
N GLU A 230 -7.72 -5.37 23.77
CA GLU A 230 -8.91 -4.56 23.44
C GLU A 230 -9.38 -4.95 22.04
N ILE A 231 -10.65 -5.32 21.89
CA ILE A 231 -11.26 -5.71 20.61
C ILE A 231 -12.38 -4.74 20.30
N THR A 232 -12.22 -3.98 19.22
CA THR A 232 -13.22 -3.04 18.73
C THR A 232 -13.50 -3.27 17.25
N GLY A 233 -14.66 -2.86 16.77
CA GLY A 233 -15.01 -2.93 15.35
C GLY A 233 -16.49 -3.09 15.08
N TYR A 234 -16.79 -3.64 13.90
CA TYR A 234 -18.16 -3.84 13.43
C TYR A 234 -18.37 -5.25 12.93
N ILE A 235 -19.52 -5.84 13.29
CA ILE A 235 -19.98 -7.12 12.77
C ILE A 235 -21.28 -6.92 11.99
N SER A 236 -21.52 -7.74 10.97
CA SER A 236 -22.76 -7.68 10.21
C SER A 236 -23.87 -8.48 10.86
N LEU A 237 -25.13 -8.07 10.64
CA LEU A 237 -26.26 -8.97 10.89
C LEU A 237 -26.15 -10.22 9.99
N PRO A 238 -26.62 -11.40 10.43
CA PRO A 238 -26.47 -12.67 9.72
C PRO A 238 -27.03 -12.69 8.29
N GLU A 239 -27.96 -11.82 7.98
CA GLU A 239 -28.52 -11.67 6.63
C GLU A 239 -27.53 -11.06 5.62
N VAL A 240 -26.46 -10.39 6.09
CA VAL A 240 -25.36 -9.88 5.27
C VAL A 240 -24.24 -10.92 5.25
N HIS A 241 -24.39 -11.92 4.40
CA HIS A 241 -23.40 -12.97 4.23
C HIS A 241 -22.78 -12.95 2.83
N ARG A 242 -21.56 -13.46 2.70
CA ARG A 242 -20.77 -13.50 1.46
C ARG A 242 -20.34 -14.93 1.12
N SER A 243 -19.98 -15.15 -0.14
CA SER A 243 -19.41 -16.42 -0.62
C SER A 243 -17.93 -16.58 -0.32
N SER A 244 -17.27 -15.52 0.12
CA SER A 244 -15.81 -15.47 0.34
C SER A 244 -15.48 -15.04 1.77
N ARG A 245 -14.44 -15.64 2.35
CA ARG A 245 -13.87 -15.26 3.65
C ARG A 245 -13.12 -13.93 3.63
N ASN A 246 -12.86 -13.36 2.45
CA ASN A 246 -12.04 -12.15 2.31
C ASN A 246 -12.71 -10.90 2.92
N THR A 247 -14.00 -10.98 3.24
CA THR A 247 -14.74 -9.90 3.90
C THR A 247 -14.62 -9.92 5.43
N MET A 248 -14.13 -11.02 6.01
CA MET A 248 -13.74 -11.05 7.42
C MET A 248 -12.35 -10.41 7.54
N ILE A 249 -12.30 -9.15 7.93
CA ILE A 249 -11.06 -8.37 8.03
C ILE A 249 -10.74 -8.19 9.50
N THR A 250 -9.57 -8.66 9.89
CA THR A 250 -9.03 -8.52 11.24
C THR A 250 -7.76 -7.68 11.18
N LEU A 251 -7.68 -6.73 12.09
CA LEU A 251 -6.53 -5.86 12.28
C LEU A 251 -5.90 -6.14 13.64
N VAL A 252 -4.58 -6.13 13.72
CA VAL A 252 -3.83 -6.18 14.97
C VAL A 252 -2.85 -5.01 14.95
N ASN A 253 -3.00 -4.07 15.85
CA ASN A 253 -2.20 -2.85 15.92
C ASN A 253 -2.10 -2.15 14.55
N GLY A 254 -3.23 -1.91 13.88
CA GLY A 254 -3.32 -1.27 12.57
C GLY A 254 -2.90 -2.13 11.37
N ARG A 255 -2.45 -3.37 11.56
CA ARG A 255 -2.01 -4.26 10.47
C ARG A 255 -3.03 -5.33 10.16
N VAL A 256 -3.33 -5.51 8.88
CA VAL A 256 -4.25 -6.59 8.43
C VAL A 256 -3.61 -7.96 8.68
N VAL A 257 -4.27 -8.78 9.48
CA VAL A 257 -3.81 -10.11 9.83
C VAL A 257 -4.73 -11.18 9.21
N ARG A 258 -4.14 -12.22 8.65
CA ARG A 258 -4.85 -13.41 8.19
C ARG A 258 -4.63 -14.53 9.20
N ASN A 259 -5.58 -14.71 10.12
CA ASN A 259 -5.55 -15.79 11.10
C ASN A 259 -6.71 -16.74 10.84
N GLN A 260 -6.40 -18.03 10.58
CA GLN A 260 -7.41 -19.03 10.25
C GLN A 260 -8.25 -19.42 11.48
N ASP A 261 -7.67 -19.43 12.67
CA ASP A 261 -8.37 -19.78 13.89
C ASP A 261 -9.37 -18.70 14.28
N LEU A 262 -8.96 -17.42 14.16
CA LEU A 262 -9.85 -16.30 14.40
C LEU A 262 -11.02 -16.28 13.40
N ASN A 263 -10.74 -16.49 12.12
CA ASN A 263 -11.77 -16.60 11.09
C ASN A 263 -12.72 -17.79 11.35
N ARG A 264 -12.21 -18.90 11.87
CA ARG A 264 -13.04 -20.06 12.26
C ARG A 264 -13.95 -19.69 13.40
N VAL A 265 -13.43 -19.11 14.49
CA VAL A 265 -14.23 -18.71 15.66
C VAL A 265 -15.35 -17.74 15.27
N ILE A 266 -15.04 -16.71 14.47
CA ILE A 266 -16.02 -15.76 13.94
C ILE A 266 -17.09 -16.52 13.12
N ASN A 267 -16.69 -17.37 12.19
CA ASN A 267 -17.61 -18.11 11.33
C ASN A 267 -18.50 -19.06 12.12
N ASP A 268 -17.95 -19.73 13.14
CA ASP A 268 -18.68 -20.68 13.99
C ASP A 268 -19.69 -19.96 14.89
N SER A 269 -19.41 -18.75 15.34
CA SER A 269 -20.35 -17.89 16.07
C SER A 269 -21.61 -17.55 15.24
N TYR A 270 -21.49 -17.53 13.91
CA TYR A 270 -22.60 -17.28 12.98
C TYR A 270 -23.29 -18.56 12.48
N HIS A 271 -22.80 -19.75 12.86
CA HIS A 271 -23.23 -21.03 12.25
C HIS A 271 -24.76 -21.22 12.24
N SER A 272 -25.42 -20.94 13.37
CA SER A 272 -26.89 -21.15 13.52
C SER A 272 -27.72 -20.05 12.84
N TYR A 273 -27.12 -18.97 12.34
CA TYR A 273 -27.82 -17.79 11.86
C TYR A 273 -27.64 -17.51 10.38
N LYS A 274 -26.76 -18.23 9.69
CA LYS A 274 -26.44 -18.01 8.27
C LYS A 274 -26.57 -19.31 7.47
N PRO A 275 -26.81 -19.24 6.14
CA PRO A 275 -26.77 -20.41 5.27
C PRO A 275 -25.41 -21.10 5.26
N ASP A 276 -25.40 -22.41 5.01
CA ASP A 276 -24.18 -23.19 4.83
C ASP A 276 -23.32 -22.65 3.70
N ASN A 277 -22.00 -22.78 3.84
CA ASN A 277 -21.00 -22.29 2.88
C ASN A 277 -21.06 -20.77 2.61
N ARG A 278 -21.57 -20.00 3.55
CA ARG A 278 -21.52 -18.54 3.56
C ARG A 278 -20.68 -18.04 4.74
N TYR A 279 -20.20 -16.82 4.63
CA TYR A 279 -19.35 -16.16 5.63
C TYR A 279 -19.96 -14.82 6.03
N PRO A 280 -19.83 -14.41 7.29
CA PRO A 280 -20.24 -13.09 7.74
C PRO A 280 -19.46 -11.97 7.07
#